data_f1b0513b87e83f81d429448433b92ccc
#
_entry.id   f1b0513b87e83f81d429448433b92ccc
#
_cell.length_a   1.000
_cell.length_b   1.000
_cell.length_c   1.000
_cell.angle_alpha   90.00
_cell.angle_beta   90.00
_cell.angle_gamma   90.00
#
_symmetry.space_group_name_H-M   'P 1'
#
loop_
_entity.id
_entity.type
_entity.pdbx_description
1 polymer ?
#
loop_
_entity_poly.entity_id
_entity_poly.type
_entity_poly.pdbx_seq_one_letter_code
_entity_poly.pdbx_strand_id
1 'polypeptide(L)'
;MPESLLLDTLHPVRSWVPHPLGPDETRMVANTASLPCVFKHLALMPDAHLGKGAMIGSVIATKDTIIPAAVGVDIGCGMMARKLPLKASALEGKLPRIRSAIEARIPVGFNENREVEQDARKWEGWKAFRKLNLKVQDRKDKAMRQLGTLGGGNHFIEICIDHDHPDPDVWVMLHSGSRGIGNQLASAHIATAKQLAQLAEQQLPDPELAFFVRGTPEFEAYWHDLQWSQEYAFRNREVMMSRILDLLRDLLFDGEPIAPRLSVNCHHNYAALESHFGERIYVTRKGAVRAGSEDYGIIPGSMGAAILPATAVWNSSIASDRWSQT
;
A
#
# COMPACT_ATOMS: atom_id res chain seq x y z
N MET A 1 -18.81 10.11 12.91
CA MET A 1 -18.69 11.16 11.87
C MET A 1 -17.27 11.71 11.97
N PRO A 2 -16.63 12.17 10.88
CA PRO A 2 -15.33 12.81 11.01
C PRO A 2 -15.45 14.08 11.83
N GLU A 3 -14.44 14.35 12.62
CA GLU A 3 -14.29 15.64 13.29
C GLU A 3 -13.54 16.60 12.37
N SER A 4 -13.98 17.86 12.35
CA SER A 4 -13.20 18.92 11.71
C SER A 4 -12.18 19.43 12.74
N LEU A 5 -10.89 19.22 12.46
CA LEU A 5 -9.83 19.77 13.31
C LEU A 5 -9.74 21.28 13.04
N LEU A 6 -9.88 22.07 14.11
CA LEU A 6 -9.73 23.52 14.08
C LEU A 6 -8.24 23.88 14.08
N LEU A 7 -7.63 23.85 12.90
CA LEU A 7 -6.22 24.24 12.70
C LEU A 7 -6.19 25.49 11.79
N ASP A 8 -5.24 26.38 12.05
CA ASP A 8 -4.98 27.54 11.18
C ASP A 8 -4.18 27.04 9.95
N THR A 9 -4.92 26.55 8.95
CA THR A 9 -4.37 25.94 7.74
C THR A 9 -5.14 26.39 6.49
N LEU A 10 -4.49 26.33 5.33
CA LEU A 10 -5.11 26.74 4.06
C LEU A 10 -6.32 25.87 3.70
N HIS A 11 -6.27 24.59 4.04
CA HIS A 11 -7.33 23.63 3.77
C HIS A 11 -7.85 22.97 5.05
N PRO A 12 -9.15 22.70 5.18
CA PRO A 12 -9.71 21.98 6.31
C PRO A 12 -9.11 20.59 6.49
N VAL A 13 -9.08 20.10 7.72
CA VAL A 13 -8.70 18.73 8.05
C VAL A 13 -9.90 17.98 8.59
N ARG A 14 -10.19 16.82 8.00
CA ARG A 14 -11.22 15.88 8.44
C ARG A 14 -10.56 14.67 9.07
N SER A 15 -10.84 14.43 10.32
CA SER A 15 -10.23 13.38 11.11
C SER A 15 -11.25 12.34 11.57
N TRP A 16 -10.89 11.08 11.41
CA TRP A 16 -11.57 9.93 12.02
C TRP A 16 -10.73 9.33 13.17
N VAL A 17 -9.61 9.97 13.52
CA VAL A 17 -8.74 9.55 14.62
C VAL A 17 -9.53 9.62 15.94
N PRO A 18 -9.57 8.54 16.75
CA PRO A 18 -10.43 8.47 17.94
C PRO A 18 -9.87 9.17 19.17
N HIS A 19 -8.71 9.81 19.08
CA HIS A 19 -8.01 10.52 20.16
C HIS A 19 -7.45 11.84 19.67
N PRO A 20 -7.17 12.81 20.55
CA PRO A 20 -6.49 14.04 20.20
C PRO A 20 -5.11 13.79 19.59
N LEU A 21 -4.74 14.55 18.57
CA LEU A 21 -3.41 14.48 17.97
C LEU A 21 -2.36 15.07 18.93
N GLY A 22 -1.21 14.43 18.99
CA GLY A 22 -0.04 14.97 19.69
C GLY A 22 0.57 16.19 18.96
N PRO A 23 1.51 16.93 19.60
CA PRO A 23 2.08 18.14 19.01
C PRO A 23 2.78 17.90 17.65
N ASP A 24 3.53 16.82 17.52
CA ASP A 24 4.24 16.47 16.27
C ASP A 24 3.27 16.05 15.16
N GLU A 25 2.22 15.30 15.50
CA GLU A 25 1.15 14.92 14.59
C GLU A 25 0.38 16.15 14.11
N THR A 26 0.00 17.04 15.03
CA THR A 26 -0.67 18.30 14.71
C THR A 26 0.16 19.15 13.77
N ARG A 27 1.47 19.29 14.02
CA ARG A 27 2.40 20.02 13.15
C ARG A 27 2.47 19.40 11.77
N MET A 28 2.60 18.07 11.65
CA MET A 28 2.68 17.37 10.36
C MET A 28 1.39 17.52 9.55
N VAL A 29 0.25 17.44 10.22
CA VAL A 29 -1.08 17.66 9.63
C VAL A 29 -1.22 19.09 9.13
N ALA A 30 -0.85 20.08 9.98
CA ALA A 30 -0.90 21.50 9.61
C ALA A 30 0.01 21.80 8.42
N ASN A 31 1.24 21.28 8.40
CA ASN A 31 2.17 21.45 7.27
C ASN A 31 1.56 20.90 5.95
N THR A 32 0.93 19.72 6.00
CA THR A 32 0.32 19.11 4.82
C THR A 32 -0.91 19.90 4.36
N ALA A 33 -1.79 20.29 5.28
CA ALA A 33 -3.03 21.04 4.98
C ALA A 33 -2.78 22.49 4.55
N SER A 34 -1.57 23.02 4.78
CA SER A 34 -1.15 24.36 4.36
C SER A 34 -0.56 24.40 2.95
N LEU A 35 -0.42 23.26 2.26
CA LEU A 35 0.05 23.23 0.89
C LEU A 35 -1.01 23.77 -0.08
N PRO A 36 -0.66 24.69 -1.00
CA PRO A 36 -1.62 25.27 -1.93
C PRO A 36 -2.15 24.27 -2.97
N CYS A 37 -1.45 23.15 -3.18
CA CYS A 37 -1.83 22.11 -4.13
C CYS A 37 -2.86 21.10 -3.57
N VAL A 38 -3.13 21.12 -2.27
CA VAL A 38 -4.15 20.25 -1.68
C VAL A 38 -5.53 20.64 -2.19
N PHE A 39 -6.32 19.66 -2.59
CA PHE A 39 -7.65 19.88 -3.12
C PHE A 39 -8.70 19.66 -2.03
N LYS A 40 -9.45 20.69 -1.73
CA LYS A 40 -10.56 20.78 -0.76
C LYS A 40 -10.16 20.52 0.69
N HIS A 41 -9.64 19.33 1.05
CA HIS A 41 -9.33 19.00 2.43
C HIS A 41 -8.32 17.85 2.53
N LEU A 42 -7.65 17.76 3.67
CA LEU A 42 -6.88 16.60 4.11
C LEU A 42 -7.79 15.66 4.91
N ALA A 43 -7.71 14.34 4.66
CA ALA A 43 -8.43 13.33 5.44
C ALA A 43 -7.46 12.46 6.24
N LEU A 44 -7.78 12.17 7.51
CA LEU A 44 -7.01 11.29 8.40
C LEU A 44 -7.87 10.11 8.81
N MET A 45 -7.38 8.89 8.53
CA MET A 45 -8.05 7.64 8.88
C MET A 45 -7.91 7.33 10.38
N PRO A 46 -8.71 6.42 10.95
CA PRO A 46 -8.75 6.17 12.40
C PRO A 46 -7.43 5.79 13.04
N ASP A 47 -6.54 5.12 12.30
CA ASP A 47 -5.23 4.65 12.73
C ASP A 47 -4.07 5.59 12.34
N ALA A 48 -4.38 6.84 12.01
CA ALA A 48 -3.35 7.78 11.57
C ALA A 48 -2.31 8.03 12.67
N HIS A 49 -1.04 8.00 12.25
CA HIS A 49 0.12 8.18 13.13
C HIS A 49 1.29 8.83 12.39
N LEU A 50 2.34 9.17 13.11
CA LEU A 50 3.51 9.86 12.55
C LEU A 50 4.14 9.07 11.39
N GLY A 51 4.48 9.78 10.34
CA GLY A 51 5.18 9.30 9.17
C GLY A 51 6.30 10.24 8.74
N LYS A 52 6.88 10.02 7.57
CA LYS A 52 7.85 10.94 6.98
C LYS A 52 7.15 11.79 5.91
N GLY A 53 7.21 13.11 6.04
CA GLY A 53 6.54 14.07 5.15
C GLY A 53 5.05 14.23 5.45
N ALA A 54 4.27 13.17 5.36
CA ALA A 54 2.85 13.16 5.68
C ALA A 54 2.52 12.03 6.68
N MET A 55 1.42 12.19 7.42
CA MET A 55 0.91 11.16 8.34
C MET A 55 0.67 9.85 7.59
N ILE A 56 1.00 8.72 8.21
CA ILE A 56 0.45 7.42 7.82
C ILE A 56 -1.02 7.43 8.23
N GLY A 57 -1.90 6.84 7.43
CA GLY A 57 -3.36 6.99 7.57
C GLY A 57 -3.91 8.24 6.90
N SER A 58 -3.12 8.98 6.09
CA SER A 58 -3.61 10.16 5.37
C SER A 58 -4.08 9.86 3.95
N VAL A 59 -5.12 10.61 3.54
CA VAL A 59 -5.59 10.69 2.15
C VAL A 59 -5.49 12.15 1.71
N ILE A 60 -4.65 12.39 0.71
CA ILE A 60 -4.30 13.71 0.21
C ILE A 60 -4.70 13.80 -1.26
N ALA A 61 -5.71 14.61 -1.54
CA ALA A 61 -6.06 14.93 -2.91
C ALA A 61 -5.30 16.16 -3.36
N THR A 62 -4.76 16.14 -4.59
CA THR A 62 -4.04 17.27 -5.18
C THR A 62 -4.52 17.51 -6.61
N LYS A 63 -4.53 18.79 -7.02
CA LYS A 63 -4.84 19.17 -8.40
C LYS A 63 -3.54 19.48 -9.13
N ASP A 64 -3.34 18.78 -10.27
CA ASP A 64 -2.18 18.94 -11.16
C ASP A 64 -0.80 18.84 -10.48
N THR A 65 -0.71 18.18 -9.34
CA THR A 65 0.53 17.97 -8.60
C THR A 65 0.59 16.61 -7.96
N ILE A 66 1.80 16.16 -7.58
CA ILE A 66 2.01 14.95 -6.80
C ILE A 66 3.17 15.13 -5.83
N ILE A 67 3.01 14.65 -4.59
CA ILE A 67 4.00 14.77 -3.51
C ILE A 67 4.64 13.38 -3.30
N PRO A 68 5.89 13.13 -3.75
CA PRO A 68 6.49 11.80 -3.67
C PRO A 68 6.58 11.25 -2.24
N ALA A 69 6.96 12.06 -1.25
CA ALA A 69 7.07 11.61 0.13
C ALA A 69 5.72 11.31 0.80
N ALA A 70 4.62 11.87 0.27
CA ALA A 70 3.28 11.56 0.73
C ALA A 70 2.79 10.17 0.30
N VAL A 71 3.36 9.59 -0.77
CA VAL A 71 3.17 8.18 -1.10
C VAL A 71 4.00 7.29 -0.17
N GLY A 72 5.21 7.77 0.18
CA GLY A 72 6.18 7.03 0.99
C GLY A 72 7.19 6.25 0.15
N VAL A 73 8.18 5.66 0.84
CA VAL A 73 9.28 4.95 0.17
C VAL A 73 8.93 3.51 -0.23
N ASP A 74 7.94 2.90 0.39
CA ASP A 74 7.44 1.59 -0.03
C ASP A 74 6.19 1.76 -0.90
N ILE A 75 6.45 2.20 -2.15
CA ILE A 75 5.41 2.40 -3.15
C ILE A 75 4.66 1.08 -3.39
N GLY A 76 3.33 1.14 -3.38
CA GLY A 76 2.48 -0.01 -3.64
C GLY A 76 2.43 -1.02 -2.49
N CYS A 77 3.00 -0.69 -1.31
CA CYS A 77 2.78 -1.50 -0.13
C CYS A 77 1.28 -1.71 0.08
N GLY A 78 0.90 -2.92 0.48
CA GLY A 78 -0.49 -3.30 0.55
C GLY A 78 -0.70 -4.73 1.03
N MET A 79 -1.96 -5.10 1.07
CA MET A 79 -2.43 -6.37 1.61
C MET A 79 -2.98 -7.27 0.50
N MET A 80 -2.76 -8.57 0.67
CA MET A 80 -3.48 -9.59 -0.10
C MET A 80 -4.03 -10.64 0.85
N ALA A 81 -5.29 -11.05 0.65
CA ALA A 81 -5.89 -12.15 1.39
C ALA A 81 -6.71 -13.05 0.48
N ARG A 82 -6.75 -14.33 0.82
CA ARG A 82 -7.59 -15.33 0.17
C ARG A 82 -8.32 -16.18 1.20
N LYS A 83 -9.65 -16.24 1.07
CA LYS A 83 -10.52 -17.15 1.83
C LYS A 83 -10.48 -18.51 1.18
N LEU A 84 -10.04 -19.52 1.93
CA LEU A 84 -9.90 -20.89 1.42
C LEU A 84 -11.18 -21.70 1.63
N PRO A 85 -11.42 -22.72 0.80
CA PRO A 85 -12.46 -23.72 1.04
C PRO A 85 -12.00 -24.72 2.11
N LEU A 86 -11.54 -24.23 3.27
CA LEU A 86 -10.92 -25.00 4.33
C LEU A 86 -11.42 -24.50 5.69
N LYS A 87 -11.69 -25.42 6.61
CA LYS A 87 -12.08 -25.13 7.98
C LYS A 87 -10.88 -25.15 8.92
N ALA A 88 -10.95 -24.42 10.03
CA ALA A 88 -9.87 -24.32 11.01
C ALA A 88 -9.47 -25.66 11.61
N SER A 89 -10.45 -26.57 11.82
CA SER A 89 -10.20 -27.92 12.30
C SER A 89 -9.21 -28.71 11.44
N ALA A 90 -9.15 -28.44 10.13
CA ALA A 90 -8.19 -29.09 9.22
C ALA A 90 -6.73 -28.65 9.43
N LEU A 91 -6.49 -27.59 10.21
CA LEU A 91 -5.15 -27.08 10.54
C LEU A 91 -4.57 -27.69 11.82
N GLU A 92 -5.36 -28.41 12.61
CA GLU A 92 -4.93 -28.97 13.88
C GLU A 92 -3.68 -29.86 13.70
N GLY A 93 -2.65 -29.59 14.51
CA GLY A 93 -1.36 -30.29 14.47
C GLY A 93 -0.49 -29.99 13.22
N LYS A 94 -0.98 -29.24 12.22
CA LYS A 94 -0.27 -29.02 10.96
C LYS A 94 0.44 -27.66 10.87
N LEU A 95 0.09 -26.68 11.71
CA LEU A 95 0.63 -25.32 11.67
C LEU A 95 2.17 -25.25 11.68
N PRO A 96 2.91 -26.01 12.52
CA PRO A 96 4.38 -25.96 12.49
C PRO A 96 4.97 -26.38 11.13
N ARG A 97 4.39 -27.41 10.50
CA ARG A 97 4.82 -27.88 9.17
C ARG A 97 4.52 -26.86 8.09
N ILE A 98 3.34 -26.24 8.12
CA ILE A 98 2.94 -25.21 7.18
C ILE A 98 3.88 -24.01 7.30
N ARG A 99 4.14 -23.53 8.53
CA ARG A 99 5.06 -22.43 8.80
C ARG A 99 6.44 -22.71 8.23
N SER A 100 7.03 -23.86 8.55
CA SER A 100 8.36 -24.24 8.05
C SER A 100 8.43 -24.29 6.52
N ALA A 101 7.36 -24.79 5.86
CA ALA A 101 7.28 -24.83 4.41
C ALA A 101 7.24 -23.42 3.80
N ILE A 102 6.45 -22.50 4.36
CA ILE A 102 6.38 -21.09 3.92
C ILE A 102 7.74 -20.41 4.12
N GLU A 103 8.36 -20.56 5.30
CA GLU A 103 9.68 -19.97 5.61
C GLU A 103 10.77 -20.47 4.65
N ALA A 104 10.72 -21.74 4.26
CA ALA A 104 11.66 -22.31 3.28
C ALA A 104 11.44 -21.79 1.85
N ARG A 105 10.20 -21.46 1.49
CA ARG A 105 9.80 -21.10 0.12
C ARG A 105 9.87 -19.60 -0.17
N ILE A 106 9.56 -18.76 0.83
CA ILE A 106 9.43 -17.31 0.67
C ILE A 106 10.60 -16.61 1.36
N PRO A 107 11.55 -16.04 0.60
CA PRO A 107 12.65 -15.27 1.17
C PRO A 107 12.16 -14.03 1.94
N VAL A 108 12.79 -13.76 3.09
CA VAL A 108 12.44 -12.68 4.02
C VAL A 108 13.59 -11.67 4.14
N GLY A 109 13.29 -10.44 4.50
CA GLY A 109 14.27 -9.38 4.72
C GLY A 109 14.97 -8.94 3.44
N PHE A 110 16.28 -8.92 3.46
CA PHE A 110 17.12 -8.58 2.30
C PHE A 110 17.38 -9.76 1.37
N ASN A 111 16.93 -10.97 1.75
CA ASN A 111 17.10 -12.16 0.93
C ASN A 111 16.25 -12.07 -0.34
N GLU A 112 16.71 -12.80 -1.37
CA GLU A 112 16.07 -12.89 -2.67
C GLU A 112 16.08 -14.35 -3.15
N ASN A 113 15.28 -14.67 -4.16
CA ASN A 113 15.35 -15.99 -4.79
C ASN A 113 16.76 -16.22 -5.36
N ARG A 114 17.29 -17.43 -5.24
CA ARG A 114 18.64 -17.78 -5.73
C ARG A 114 18.78 -17.51 -7.23
N GLU A 115 17.72 -17.78 -7.96
CA GLU A 115 17.62 -17.56 -9.40
C GLU A 115 16.34 -16.77 -9.74
N VAL A 116 16.30 -16.22 -10.95
CA VAL A 116 15.07 -15.63 -11.47
C VAL A 116 14.10 -16.75 -11.83
N GLU A 117 13.03 -16.85 -11.09
CA GLU A 117 12.00 -17.88 -11.30
C GLU A 117 11.13 -17.61 -12.54
N GLN A 118 10.47 -18.65 -13.04
CA GLN A 118 9.70 -18.57 -14.30
C GLN A 118 8.51 -17.60 -14.21
N ASP A 119 7.82 -17.56 -13.07
CA ASP A 119 6.73 -16.64 -12.79
C ASP A 119 7.16 -15.17 -12.81
N ALA A 120 8.39 -14.91 -12.29
CA ALA A 120 9.01 -13.59 -12.35
C ALA A 120 9.43 -13.21 -13.79
N ARG A 121 10.01 -14.16 -14.56
CA ARG A 121 10.42 -13.89 -15.96
C ARG A 121 9.27 -13.49 -16.86
N LYS A 122 8.08 -14.05 -16.64
CA LYS A 122 6.89 -13.86 -17.49
C LYS A 122 6.15 -12.55 -17.24
N TRP A 123 6.51 -11.78 -16.21
CA TRP A 123 5.80 -10.54 -15.96
C TRP A 123 6.06 -9.50 -17.04
N GLU A 124 4.98 -9.03 -17.67
CA GLU A 124 5.04 -8.08 -18.79
C GLU A 124 5.63 -6.70 -18.41
N GLY A 125 5.53 -6.31 -17.13
CA GLY A 125 6.07 -5.04 -16.62
C GLY A 125 7.58 -4.85 -16.87
N TRP A 126 8.33 -5.93 -17.14
CA TRP A 126 9.74 -5.84 -17.52
C TRP A 126 9.99 -5.12 -18.85
N LYS A 127 8.99 -4.99 -19.71
CA LYS A 127 9.08 -4.22 -20.98
C LYS A 127 9.28 -2.74 -20.72
N ALA A 128 8.68 -2.22 -19.65
CA ALA A 128 8.81 -0.82 -19.24
C ALA A 128 10.10 -0.51 -18.44
N PHE A 129 10.82 -1.52 -17.95
CA PHE A 129 11.96 -1.36 -17.03
C PHE A 129 13.03 -0.38 -17.54
N ARG A 130 13.32 -0.38 -18.84
CA ARG A 130 14.32 0.51 -19.45
C ARG A 130 13.94 2.00 -19.40
N LYS A 131 12.68 2.32 -19.13
CA LYS A 131 12.17 3.68 -19.01
C LYS A 131 12.18 4.20 -17.58
N LEU A 132 12.48 3.35 -16.59
CA LEU A 132 12.57 3.75 -15.19
C LEU A 132 13.78 4.67 -14.96
N ASN A 133 13.79 5.31 -13.81
CA ASN A 133 14.88 6.19 -13.39
C ASN A 133 16.25 5.52 -13.53
N LEU A 134 17.24 6.27 -13.98
CA LEU A 134 18.59 5.78 -14.26
C LEU A 134 19.25 5.10 -13.04
N LYS A 135 18.89 5.51 -11.83
CA LYS A 135 19.43 4.93 -10.58
C LYS A 135 19.10 3.45 -10.37
N VAL A 136 18.17 2.88 -11.14
CA VAL A 136 17.78 1.47 -11.01
C VAL A 136 18.05 0.63 -12.26
N GLN A 137 18.64 1.20 -13.30
CA GLN A 137 18.82 0.50 -14.58
C GLN A 137 19.68 -0.77 -14.48
N ASP A 138 20.67 -0.78 -13.60
CA ASP A 138 21.54 -1.91 -13.31
C ASP A 138 20.91 -2.98 -12.38
N ARG A 139 19.67 -2.74 -11.92
CA ARG A 139 19.03 -3.54 -10.87
C ARG A 139 17.96 -4.51 -11.36
N LYS A 140 17.80 -4.65 -12.67
CA LYS A 140 16.73 -5.49 -13.24
C LYS A 140 16.78 -6.92 -12.73
N ASP A 141 17.95 -7.56 -12.78
CA ASP A 141 18.12 -8.94 -12.33
C ASP A 141 17.79 -9.10 -10.85
N LYS A 142 18.25 -8.18 -10.02
CA LYS A 142 17.91 -8.15 -8.59
C LYS A 142 16.40 -7.98 -8.37
N ALA A 143 15.75 -7.05 -9.08
CA ALA A 143 14.30 -6.87 -9.00
C ALA A 143 13.54 -8.14 -9.44
N MET A 144 14.04 -8.84 -10.46
CA MET A 144 13.45 -10.12 -10.90
C MET A 144 13.61 -11.21 -9.82
N ARG A 145 14.75 -11.29 -9.13
CA ARG A 145 14.94 -12.23 -8.01
C ARG A 145 14.17 -11.84 -6.75
N GLN A 146 13.86 -10.56 -6.56
CA GLN A 146 13.05 -10.08 -5.45
C GLN A 146 11.53 -10.26 -5.66
N LEU A 147 11.06 -10.54 -6.88
CA LEU A 147 9.65 -10.81 -7.12
C LEU A 147 9.25 -12.15 -6.47
N GLY A 148 8.17 -12.13 -5.70
CA GLY A 148 7.73 -13.27 -4.89
C GLY A 148 8.53 -13.44 -3.59
N THR A 149 9.06 -12.33 -3.02
CA THR A 149 9.71 -12.30 -1.71
C THR A 149 9.00 -11.36 -0.75
N LEU A 150 9.04 -11.66 0.54
CA LEU A 150 8.26 -10.94 1.55
C LEU A 150 8.84 -9.55 1.84
N GLY A 151 10.12 -9.45 2.10
CA GLY A 151 10.76 -8.25 2.59
C GLY A 151 10.92 -8.20 4.11
N GLY A 152 11.14 -7.01 4.62
CA GLY A 152 11.36 -6.75 6.04
C GLY A 152 10.49 -5.61 6.55
N GLY A 153 10.78 -5.14 7.75
CA GLY A 153 9.96 -4.15 8.44
C GLY A 153 8.68 -4.78 8.98
N ASN A 154 7.55 -4.15 8.69
CA ASN A 154 6.22 -4.62 9.10
C ASN A 154 5.55 -5.59 8.12
N HIS A 155 6.32 -6.17 7.17
CA HIS A 155 5.78 -7.18 6.24
C HIS A 155 5.60 -8.52 6.92
N PHE A 156 4.51 -9.23 6.60
CA PHE A 156 4.18 -10.51 7.21
C PHE A 156 3.35 -11.41 6.28
N ILE A 157 3.31 -12.69 6.63
CA ILE A 157 2.39 -13.71 6.09
C ILE A 157 1.70 -14.33 7.28
N GLU A 158 0.39 -14.45 7.24
CA GLU A 158 -0.42 -14.95 8.35
C GLU A 158 -1.51 -15.89 7.84
N ILE A 159 -1.76 -16.96 8.60
CA ILE A 159 -2.94 -17.80 8.44
C ILE A 159 -3.93 -17.39 9.52
N CYS A 160 -5.10 -16.98 9.07
CA CYS A 160 -6.14 -16.40 9.89
C CYS A 160 -7.42 -17.22 9.82
N ILE A 161 -8.31 -17.01 10.76
CA ILE A 161 -9.63 -17.66 10.80
C ILE A 161 -10.73 -16.62 11.03
N ASP A 162 -11.92 -16.85 10.48
CA ASP A 162 -13.11 -16.04 10.78
C ASP A 162 -13.51 -16.25 12.26
N HIS A 163 -14.01 -15.18 12.91
CA HIS A 163 -14.37 -15.25 14.35
C HIS A 163 -15.76 -15.79 14.64
N ASP A 164 -16.67 -15.83 13.67
CA ASP A 164 -18.11 -15.95 13.91
C ASP A 164 -18.67 -17.37 13.78
N HIS A 165 -17.81 -18.40 13.76
CA HIS A 165 -18.24 -19.79 13.58
C HIS A 165 -17.55 -20.76 14.54
N PRO A 166 -18.24 -21.83 15.02
CA PRO A 166 -17.61 -22.89 15.81
C PRO A 166 -16.44 -23.59 15.11
N ASP A 167 -16.50 -23.72 13.78
CA ASP A 167 -15.41 -24.17 12.92
C ASP A 167 -15.26 -23.16 11.77
N PRO A 168 -14.43 -22.11 11.99
CA PRO A 168 -14.34 -20.98 11.08
C PRO A 168 -13.60 -21.29 9.78
N ASP A 169 -13.86 -20.47 8.74
CA ASP A 169 -13.14 -20.56 7.49
C ASP A 169 -11.69 -20.03 7.65
N VAL A 170 -10.78 -20.67 6.93
CA VAL A 170 -9.35 -20.30 6.92
C VAL A 170 -9.09 -19.24 5.86
N TRP A 171 -8.27 -18.27 6.23
CA TRP A 171 -7.73 -17.27 5.34
C TRP A 171 -6.20 -17.32 5.30
N VAL A 172 -5.63 -17.03 4.15
CA VAL A 172 -4.21 -16.68 4.03
C VAL A 172 -4.11 -15.19 3.74
N MET A 173 -3.33 -14.50 4.54
CA MET A 173 -3.11 -13.06 4.39
C MET A 173 -1.61 -12.77 4.30
N LEU A 174 -1.25 -11.77 3.50
CA LEU A 174 0.12 -11.26 3.43
C LEU A 174 0.15 -9.74 3.23
N HIS A 175 1.19 -9.13 3.80
CA HIS A 175 1.52 -7.72 3.69
C HIS A 175 2.90 -7.57 3.06
N SER A 176 2.99 -6.90 1.90
CA SER A 176 4.26 -6.65 1.21
C SER A 176 4.11 -5.55 0.15
N GLY A 177 5.24 -4.99 -0.28
CA GLY A 177 5.34 -3.87 -1.19
C GLY A 177 6.26 -4.10 -2.40
N SER A 178 6.78 -3.00 -2.95
CA SER A 178 7.61 -2.97 -4.16
C SER A 178 9.08 -3.33 -3.93
N ARG A 179 9.41 -3.85 -2.76
CA ARG A 179 10.75 -4.31 -2.42
C ARG A 179 11.79 -3.17 -2.57
N GLY A 180 13.07 -3.54 -2.63
CA GLY A 180 14.16 -2.59 -2.72
C GLY A 180 14.15 -1.72 -3.97
N ILE A 181 13.57 -2.20 -5.07
CA ILE A 181 13.51 -1.43 -6.32
C ILE A 181 12.58 -0.21 -6.20
N GLY A 182 11.36 -0.39 -5.65
CA GLY A 182 10.44 0.72 -5.43
C GLY A 182 10.95 1.73 -4.40
N ASN A 183 11.63 1.25 -3.34
CA ASN A 183 12.28 2.15 -2.37
C ASN A 183 13.32 3.06 -3.02
N GLN A 184 14.14 2.52 -3.91
CA GLN A 184 15.17 3.30 -4.63
C GLN A 184 14.54 4.32 -5.59
N LEU A 185 13.48 3.93 -6.32
CA LEU A 185 12.73 4.85 -7.18
C LEU A 185 12.11 5.99 -6.36
N ALA A 186 11.40 5.65 -5.28
CA ALA A 186 10.82 6.65 -4.38
C ALA A 186 11.87 7.63 -3.84
N SER A 187 12.98 7.09 -3.31
CA SER A 187 14.06 7.89 -2.74
C SER A 187 14.71 8.82 -3.76
N ALA A 188 14.89 8.34 -5.01
CA ALA A 188 15.42 9.16 -6.10
C ALA A 188 14.50 10.35 -6.41
N HIS A 189 13.19 10.09 -6.54
CA HIS A 189 12.23 11.15 -6.87
C HIS A 189 11.98 12.10 -5.70
N ILE A 190 11.96 11.63 -4.46
CA ILE A 190 11.90 12.50 -3.26
C ILE A 190 13.10 13.45 -3.24
N ALA A 191 14.30 12.95 -3.49
CA ALA A 191 15.50 13.78 -3.53
C ALA A 191 15.44 14.83 -4.67
N THR A 192 14.98 14.43 -5.84
CA THR A 192 14.80 15.33 -6.99
C THR A 192 13.78 16.43 -6.68
N ALA A 193 12.62 16.08 -6.11
CA ALA A 193 11.60 17.06 -5.75
C ALA A 193 12.13 18.09 -4.73
N LYS A 194 12.85 17.65 -3.71
CA LYS A 194 13.48 18.56 -2.72
C LYS A 194 14.52 19.47 -3.35
N GLN A 195 15.36 18.95 -4.23
CA GLN A 195 16.36 19.74 -4.93
C GLN A 195 15.72 20.82 -5.82
N LEU A 196 14.67 20.49 -6.55
CA LEU A 196 13.96 21.45 -7.40
C LEU A 196 13.26 22.53 -6.58
N ALA A 197 12.60 22.15 -5.47
CA ALA A 197 11.99 23.11 -4.56
C ALA A 197 13.02 24.07 -3.96
N GLN A 198 14.21 23.58 -3.61
CA GLN A 198 15.30 24.40 -3.10
C GLN A 198 15.85 25.34 -4.17
N LEU A 199 16.06 24.87 -5.40
CA LEU A 199 16.55 25.70 -6.52
C LEU A 199 15.53 26.78 -6.92
N ALA A 200 14.24 26.50 -6.77
CA ALA A 200 13.16 27.46 -7.02
C ALA A 200 12.86 28.36 -5.81
N GLU A 201 13.64 28.27 -4.74
CA GLU A 201 13.45 29.02 -3.48
C GLU A 201 12.00 28.88 -2.94
N GLN A 202 11.37 27.72 -3.17
CA GLN A 202 9.99 27.48 -2.78
C GLN A 202 9.88 27.41 -1.26
N GLN A 203 9.03 28.27 -0.70
CA GLN A 203 8.73 28.27 0.75
C GLN A 203 7.76 27.12 1.07
N LEU A 204 8.29 26.01 1.55
CA LEU A 204 7.51 24.86 2.00
C LEU A 204 7.51 24.78 3.52
N PRO A 205 6.35 24.43 4.14
CA PRO A 205 6.29 24.27 5.61
C PRO A 205 7.14 23.07 6.10
N ASP A 206 7.40 22.10 5.22
CA ASP A 206 8.32 20.98 5.43
C ASP A 206 8.95 20.61 4.07
N PRO A 207 10.30 20.55 3.95
CA PRO A 207 10.98 20.15 2.72
C PRO A 207 10.58 18.76 2.19
N GLU A 208 10.11 17.84 3.05
CA GLU A 208 9.60 16.53 2.63
C GLU A 208 8.30 16.64 1.82
N LEU A 209 7.59 17.78 1.89
CA LEU A 209 6.37 18.04 1.13
C LEU A 209 6.61 18.64 -0.25
N ALA A 210 7.87 18.62 -0.74
CA ALA A 210 8.18 19.02 -2.11
C ALA A 210 7.40 18.17 -3.13
N PHE A 211 6.91 18.80 -4.19
CA PHE A 211 6.00 18.20 -5.14
C PHE A 211 6.41 18.47 -6.60
N PHE A 212 5.95 17.62 -7.49
CA PHE A 212 6.04 17.81 -8.93
C PHE A 212 4.74 18.38 -9.49
N VAL A 213 4.85 19.20 -10.51
CA VAL A 213 3.71 19.81 -11.21
C VAL A 213 3.47 19.07 -12.52
N ARG A 214 2.23 18.73 -12.79
CA ARG A 214 1.79 18.04 -14.01
C ARG A 214 2.25 18.77 -15.27
N GLY A 215 2.71 18.01 -16.26
CA GLY A 215 3.23 18.53 -17.51
C GLY A 215 4.74 18.85 -17.46
N THR A 216 5.38 18.72 -16.30
CA THR A 216 6.85 18.76 -16.22
C THR A 216 7.46 17.38 -16.48
N PRO A 217 8.68 17.29 -17.03
CA PRO A 217 9.35 16.01 -17.24
C PRO A 217 9.52 15.19 -15.95
N GLU A 218 9.74 15.85 -14.83
CA GLU A 218 9.91 15.20 -13.51
C GLU A 218 8.62 14.59 -13.00
N PHE A 219 7.48 15.26 -13.22
CA PHE A 219 6.16 14.69 -12.90
C PHE A 219 5.91 13.44 -13.72
N GLU A 220 6.12 13.49 -15.04
CA GLU A 220 5.87 12.36 -15.94
C GLU A 220 6.80 11.18 -15.63
N ALA A 221 8.07 11.44 -15.33
CA ALA A 221 9.03 10.43 -14.91
C ALA A 221 8.62 9.78 -13.58
N TYR A 222 8.24 10.59 -12.58
CA TYR A 222 7.78 10.06 -11.29
C TYR A 222 6.48 9.28 -11.44
N TRP A 223 5.51 9.80 -12.19
CA TRP A 223 4.23 9.11 -12.41
C TRP A 223 4.41 7.75 -13.08
N HIS A 224 5.28 7.67 -14.08
CA HIS A 224 5.65 6.42 -14.73
C HIS A 224 6.27 5.41 -13.74
N ASP A 225 7.27 5.84 -12.98
CA ASP A 225 7.98 4.98 -12.02
C ASP A 225 7.08 4.54 -10.86
N LEU A 226 6.19 5.43 -10.42
CA LEU A 226 5.17 5.16 -9.41
C LEU A 226 4.20 4.07 -9.87
N GLN A 227 3.64 4.20 -11.08
CA GLN A 227 2.70 3.21 -11.63
C GLN A 227 3.37 1.85 -11.79
N TRP A 228 4.59 1.83 -12.32
CA TRP A 228 5.36 0.59 -12.44
C TRP A 228 5.63 -0.06 -11.08
N SER A 229 5.99 0.71 -10.08
CA SER A 229 6.27 0.21 -8.73
C SER A 229 5.02 -0.35 -8.06
N GLN A 230 3.86 0.30 -8.24
CA GLN A 230 2.57 -0.19 -7.76
C GLN A 230 2.21 -1.54 -8.40
N GLU A 231 2.35 -1.64 -9.72
CA GLU A 231 2.10 -2.88 -10.45
C GLU A 231 3.06 -4.00 -10.04
N TYR A 232 4.36 -3.68 -9.86
CA TYR A 232 5.34 -4.63 -9.35
C TYR A 232 4.97 -5.14 -7.95
N ALA A 233 4.56 -4.26 -7.04
CA ALA A 233 4.14 -4.63 -5.69
C ALA A 233 2.88 -5.51 -5.70
N PHE A 234 1.91 -5.18 -6.55
CA PHE A 234 0.72 -6.00 -6.76
C PHE A 234 1.10 -7.41 -7.23
N ARG A 235 1.97 -7.48 -8.24
CA ARG A 235 2.45 -8.77 -8.77
C ARG A 235 3.31 -9.53 -7.75
N ASN A 236 4.11 -8.85 -6.95
CA ASN A 236 4.89 -9.46 -5.87
C ASN A 236 3.99 -10.25 -4.89
N ARG A 237 2.89 -9.63 -4.46
CA ARG A 237 1.90 -10.29 -3.59
C ARG A 237 1.22 -11.48 -4.28
N GLU A 238 0.84 -11.35 -5.55
CA GLU A 238 0.24 -12.44 -6.32
C GLU A 238 1.16 -13.66 -6.42
N VAL A 239 2.43 -13.43 -6.74
CA VAL A 239 3.43 -14.50 -6.87
C VAL A 239 3.64 -15.20 -5.52
N MET A 240 3.78 -14.45 -4.43
CA MET A 240 3.88 -15.05 -3.09
C MET A 240 2.64 -15.86 -2.74
N MET A 241 1.45 -15.30 -2.95
CA MET A 241 0.19 -15.99 -2.65
C MET A 241 0.05 -17.28 -3.46
N SER A 242 0.39 -17.26 -4.74
CA SER A 242 0.40 -18.48 -5.58
C SER A 242 1.31 -19.55 -4.99
N ARG A 243 2.53 -19.19 -4.59
CA ARG A 243 3.49 -20.12 -3.99
C ARG A 243 2.99 -20.70 -2.66
N ILE A 244 2.34 -19.87 -1.84
CA ILE A 244 1.74 -20.33 -0.58
C ILE A 244 0.59 -21.30 -0.86
N LEU A 245 -0.27 -21.00 -1.81
CA LEU A 245 -1.38 -21.90 -2.16
C LEU A 245 -0.88 -23.22 -2.75
N ASP A 246 0.19 -23.23 -3.54
CA ASP A 246 0.82 -24.46 -4.03
C ASP A 246 1.32 -25.32 -2.86
N LEU A 247 1.97 -24.71 -1.84
CA LEU A 247 2.39 -25.41 -0.64
C LEU A 247 1.20 -25.98 0.16
N LEU A 248 0.14 -25.19 0.33
CA LEU A 248 -1.05 -25.63 1.05
C LEU A 248 -1.80 -26.73 0.29
N ARG A 249 -1.85 -26.66 -1.04
CA ARG A 249 -2.40 -27.73 -1.89
C ARG A 249 -1.74 -29.08 -1.59
N ASP A 250 -0.41 -29.08 -1.57
CA ASP A 250 0.37 -30.31 -1.36
C ASP A 250 0.33 -30.80 0.10
N LEU A 251 0.11 -29.89 1.06
CA LEU A 251 0.08 -30.23 2.49
C LEU A 251 -1.30 -30.59 3.04
N LEU A 252 -2.38 -30.05 2.44
CA LEU A 252 -3.73 -30.07 3.01
C LEU A 252 -4.82 -30.57 2.05
N PHE A 253 -4.56 -30.61 0.75
CA PHE A 253 -5.54 -30.92 -0.27
C PHE A 253 -5.12 -32.08 -1.18
N ASP A 254 -4.16 -32.91 -0.76
CA ASP A 254 -3.68 -34.08 -1.50
C ASP A 254 -3.32 -33.79 -2.98
N GLY A 255 -2.85 -32.56 -3.25
CA GLY A 255 -2.50 -32.11 -4.60
C GLY A 255 -3.66 -31.51 -5.41
N GLU A 256 -4.89 -31.56 -4.91
CA GLU A 256 -6.05 -30.98 -5.59
C GLU A 256 -5.99 -29.44 -5.63
N PRO A 257 -6.34 -28.79 -6.75
CA PRO A 257 -6.30 -27.34 -6.89
C PRO A 257 -7.18 -26.61 -5.85
N ILE A 258 -6.63 -25.57 -5.23
CA ILE A 258 -7.38 -24.72 -4.30
C ILE A 258 -8.06 -23.61 -5.10
N ALA A 259 -9.40 -23.56 -5.08
CA ALA A 259 -10.19 -22.45 -5.59
C ALA A 259 -10.64 -21.55 -4.42
N PRO A 260 -9.98 -20.40 -4.17
CA PRO A 260 -10.38 -19.50 -3.10
C PRO A 260 -11.80 -18.96 -3.30
N ARG A 261 -12.58 -18.88 -2.21
CA ARG A 261 -13.95 -18.34 -2.21
C ARG A 261 -13.98 -16.82 -2.36
N LEU A 262 -12.95 -16.14 -1.87
CA LEU A 262 -12.76 -14.69 -1.99
C LEU A 262 -11.28 -14.40 -2.15
N SER A 263 -10.95 -13.39 -2.96
CA SER A 263 -9.59 -12.92 -3.19
C SER A 263 -9.56 -11.41 -3.20
N VAL A 264 -8.72 -10.82 -2.35
CA VAL A 264 -8.51 -9.38 -2.26
C VAL A 264 -7.03 -9.09 -2.41
N ASN A 265 -6.66 -8.10 -3.24
CA ASN A 265 -5.30 -7.57 -3.34
C ASN A 265 -5.39 -6.06 -3.50
N CYS A 266 -4.99 -5.31 -2.49
CA CYS A 266 -5.15 -3.87 -2.45
C CYS A 266 -3.88 -3.16 -1.98
N HIS A 267 -3.63 -1.95 -2.49
CA HIS A 267 -2.59 -1.06 -2.00
C HIS A 267 -3.09 -0.22 -0.83
N HIS A 268 -2.16 0.22 0.03
CA HIS A 268 -2.39 1.26 1.01
C HIS A 268 -1.33 2.39 0.98
N ASN A 269 -0.27 2.26 0.15
CA ASN A 269 0.70 3.32 -0.16
C ASN A 269 0.75 3.51 -1.68
N TYR A 270 -0.05 4.42 -2.20
CA TYR A 270 -0.16 4.61 -3.65
C TYR A 270 -0.76 5.98 -4.01
N ALA A 271 -0.68 6.33 -5.27
CA ALA A 271 -1.46 7.43 -5.83
C ALA A 271 -2.20 6.99 -7.10
N ALA A 272 -3.38 7.52 -7.28
CA ALA A 272 -4.24 7.27 -8.44
C ALA A 272 -4.86 8.57 -8.94
N LEU A 273 -5.15 8.62 -10.24
CA LEU A 273 -5.94 9.70 -10.84
C LEU A 273 -7.42 9.29 -10.75
N GLU A 274 -8.16 9.98 -9.93
CA GLU A 274 -9.56 9.66 -9.61
C GLU A 274 -10.49 10.84 -9.94
N SER A 275 -11.79 10.57 -10.07
CA SER A 275 -12.80 11.60 -10.29
C SER A 275 -13.57 11.82 -8.99
N HIS A 276 -13.43 13.03 -8.40
CA HIS A 276 -14.13 13.44 -7.20
C HIS A 276 -14.61 14.89 -7.35
N PHE A 277 -15.79 15.20 -6.84
CA PHE A 277 -16.37 16.54 -6.88
C PHE A 277 -16.45 17.16 -8.30
N GLY A 278 -16.63 16.31 -9.32
CA GLY A 278 -16.66 16.73 -10.72
C GLY A 278 -15.29 17.04 -11.34
N GLU A 279 -14.20 16.83 -10.62
CA GLU A 279 -12.81 17.09 -11.04
C GLU A 279 -11.99 15.80 -11.13
N ARG A 280 -11.02 15.76 -12.04
CA ARG A 280 -9.98 14.73 -12.07
C ARG A 280 -8.81 15.19 -11.21
N ILE A 281 -8.53 14.46 -10.15
CA ILE A 281 -7.52 14.80 -9.13
C ILE A 281 -6.62 13.61 -8.83
N TYR A 282 -5.39 13.89 -8.41
CA TYR A 282 -4.48 12.88 -7.92
C TYR A 282 -4.78 12.61 -6.45
N VAL A 283 -5.18 11.40 -6.12
CA VAL A 283 -5.44 10.98 -4.73
C VAL A 283 -4.30 10.12 -4.25
N THR A 284 -3.54 10.65 -3.32
CA THR A 284 -2.45 9.94 -2.64
C THR A 284 -2.96 9.35 -1.33
N ARG A 285 -2.71 8.05 -1.12
CA ARG A 285 -3.02 7.33 0.10
C ARG A 285 -1.73 6.80 0.71
N LYS A 286 -1.52 7.10 1.98
CA LYS A 286 -0.39 6.62 2.77
C LYS A 286 -0.91 5.88 3.99
N GLY A 287 -0.75 4.55 4.00
CA GLY A 287 -1.37 3.70 5.02
C GLY A 287 -2.90 3.71 4.98
N ALA A 288 -3.51 3.98 3.83
CA ALA A 288 -4.95 4.06 3.67
C ALA A 288 -5.43 3.29 2.44
N VAL A 289 -6.53 2.56 2.56
CA VAL A 289 -7.11 1.74 1.50
C VAL A 289 -8.27 2.50 0.86
N ARG A 290 -8.43 2.37 -0.47
CA ARG A 290 -9.65 2.83 -1.15
C ARG A 290 -10.83 1.95 -0.72
N ALA A 291 -11.96 2.57 -0.39
CA ALA A 291 -13.18 1.91 0.01
C ALA A 291 -14.37 2.45 -0.80
N GLY A 292 -14.45 2.08 -2.06
CA GLY A 292 -15.63 2.29 -2.89
C GLY A 292 -16.70 1.24 -2.62
N SER A 293 -17.91 1.43 -3.18
CA SER A 293 -19.05 0.52 -2.97
C SER A 293 -18.80 -0.92 -3.39
N GLU A 294 -17.89 -1.13 -4.34
CA GLU A 294 -17.53 -2.44 -4.88
C GLU A 294 -16.11 -2.88 -4.51
N ASP A 295 -15.39 -2.06 -3.73
CA ASP A 295 -14.03 -2.37 -3.32
C ASP A 295 -14.03 -3.29 -2.10
N TYR A 296 -13.16 -4.28 -2.13
CA TYR A 296 -12.75 -5.03 -0.95
C TYR A 296 -11.39 -4.50 -0.49
N GLY A 297 -11.32 -4.09 0.77
CA GLY A 297 -10.09 -3.68 1.42
C GLY A 297 -9.74 -4.62 2.56
N ILE A 298 -8.48 -4.62 2.98
CA ILE A 298 -8.00 -5.36 4.14
C ILE A 298 -7.37 -4.35 5.08
N ILE A 299 -7.85 -4.29 6.31
CA ILE A 299 -7.28 -3.49 7.39
C ILE A 299 -6.68 -4.47 8.38
N PRO A 300 -5.34 -4.58 8.47
CA PRO A 300 -4.70 -5.46 9.43
C PRO A 300 -4.89 -4.90 10.84
N GLY A 301 -5.18 -5.79 11.80
CA GLY A 301 -5.07 -5.50 13.22
C GLY A 301 -3.62 -5.65 13.71
N SER A 302 -3.42 -5.60 15.04
CA SER A 302 -2.17 -6.01 15.66
C SER A 302 -2.00 -7.54 15.59
N MET A 303 -0.75 -8.05 15.69
CA MET A 303 -0.50 -9.48 15.71
C MET A 303 -1.35 -10.18 16.78
N GLY A 304 -2.08 -11.23 16.36
CA GLY A 304 -3.00 -11.97 17.23
C GLY A 304 -4.35 -11.30 17.48
N ALA A 305 -4.59 -10.11 16.93
CA ALA A 305 -5.92 -9.52 16.92
C ALA A 305 -6.81 -10.16 15.85
N ALA A 306 -8.13 -10.15 16.09
CA ALA A 306 -9.10 -10.55 15.09
C ALA A 306 -8.93 -9.69 13.81
N ILE A 307 -8.81 -10.35 12.66
CA ILE A 307 -8.85 -9.67 11.38
C ILE A 307 -10.31 -9.53 11.00
N LEU A 308 -10.73 -8.29 10.87
CA LEU A 308 -11.99 -7.99 10.21
C LEU A 308 -11.71 -8.02 8.71
N PRO A 309 -12.21 -9.02 7.95
CA PRO A 309 -12.36 -8.82 6.53
C PRO A 309 -13.23 -7.58 6.41
N ALA A 310 -12.69 -6.52 5.89
CA ALA A 310 -13.48 -5.38 5.50
C ALA A 310 -14.26 -5.76 4.23
N THR A 311 -15.23 -6.65 4.35
CA THR A 311 -16.46 -6.45 3.62
C THR A 311 -16.87 -5.06 4.03
N ALA A 312 -16.96 -4.14 3.08
CA ALA A 312 -17.30 -2.75 3.31
C ALA A 312 -18.60 -2.57 4.12
N VAL A 313 -18.62 -3.05 5.34
CA VAL A 313 -19.56 -2.69 6.41
C VAL A 313 -19.12 -1.38 7.06
N TRP A 314 -17.97 -0.85 6.73
CA TRP A 314 -17.89 0.58 6.57
C TRP A 314 -18.82 0.90 5.38
N ASN A 315 -20.09 1.07 5.73
CA ASN A 315 -21.11 1.57 4.84
C ASN A 315 -20.44 2.48 3.83
N SER A 316 -20.34 2.02 2.56
CA SER A 316 -19.76 2.80 1.46
C SER A 316 -20.38 4.19 1.36
N SER A 317 -21.63 4.36 1.85
CA SER A 317 -22.27 5.63 2.13
C SER A 317 -21.49 6.55 3.07
N ILE A 318 -20.61 6.03 3.95
CA ILE A 318 -19.82 6.88 4.86
C ILE A 318 -18.51 7.33 4.25
N ALA A 319 -17.84 6.53 3.42
CA ALA A 319 -16.52 6.86 2.88
C ALA A 319 -16.58 7.41 1.43
N SER A 320 -17.37 6.82 0.52
CA SER A 320 -17.46 7.27 -0.87
C SER A 320 -18.45 8.44 -1.05
N ASP A 321 -19.62 8.39 -0.42
CA ASP A 321 -20.62 9.46 -0.54
C ASP A 321 -20.21 10.73 0.22
N ARG A 322 -19.32 10.63 1.22
CA ARG A 322 -18.84 11.81 1.94
C ARG A 322 -17.62 12.46 1.32
N TRP A 323 -16.89 11.79 0.48
CA TRP A 323 -15.97 12.46 -0.44
C TRP A 323 -16.76 13.15 -1.56
N SER A 324 -17.94 12.64 -1.93
CA SER A 324 -18.79 13.21 -2.98
C SER A 324 -19.85 14.20 -2.49
N GLN A 325 -20.21 14.21 -1.19
CA GLN A 325 -21.32 15.06 -0.66
C GLN A 325 -20.86 16.24 0.20
N THR A 326 -19.58 16.50 0.32
CA THR A 326 -19.03 17.67 1.04
C THR A 326 -17.96 18.37 0.23
#